data_565b328cf45abf3a36d499ec4b540aa8
#
_entry.id   565b328cf45abf3a36d499ec4b540aa8
#
_cell.length_a   1.000
_cell.length_b   1.000
_cell.length_c   1.000
_cell.angle_alpha   90.00
_cell.angle_beta   90.00
_cell.angle_gamma   90.00
#
_symmetry.space_group_name_H-M   'P 1'
#
loop_
_entity.id
_entity.type
_entity.pdbx_description
1 polymer ?
#
loop_
_entity_poly.entity_id
_entity_poly.type
_entity_poly.pdbx_seq_one_letter_code
_entity_poly.pdbx_strand_id
1 'polypeptide(L)'
;MRVHSDRSVNVETGQADREAVRQMMNAGITALTGDTRKEDAWARFITPKDVVGIKVNCSGAPRIHSAIEVVAEIAENLIAVGVPAKQIYVYERFESQVSTVNYPKALPAGVQIHTAEQSRGSILGYDPLTYVETSFFGEEDTRSNLMRLVSDTLTKIINVPNTKEHQAAGVTGCLKNIAYGHFSNVDRSHRFEKTNTRTFIGTLAATEPVRSKVVLNVMDGLRGVWHAGPFSNSERFRFYPRQLWFGTDPIAMDRQLIDLIENKRKAEGANSIFGNTKEILGDNRDPNKNRFIREPGHIEYATKFGLGVFDQSKIKVKDIKL
;
A
#
# COMPACT_ATOMS: atom_id res chain seq x y z
N MET A 1 12.36 8.20 -4.38
CA MET A 1 12.13 9.65 -4.46
C MET A 1 11.00 10.03 -3.54
N ARG A 2 11.07 11.17 -2.86
CA ARG A 2 10.00 11.66 -2.00
C ARG A 2 9.69 13.10 -2.38
N VAL A 3 8.48 13.35 -2.86
CA VAL A 3 8.04 14.67 -3.34
C VAL A 3 7.05 15.24 -2.34
N HIS A 4 7.30 16.46 -1.88
CA HIS A 4 6.43 17.19 -0.95
C HIS A 4 5.82 18.42 -1.62
N SER A 5 4.54 18.67 -1.38
CA SER A 5 3.86 19.90 -1.75
C SER A 5 2.83 20.31 -0.70
N ASP A 6 2.98 21.51 -0.13
CA ASP A 6 2.05 22.04 0.88
C ASP A 6 0.62 22.20 0.33
N ARG A 7 0.49 22.37 -1.01
CA ARG A 7 -0.80 22.54 -1.69
C ARG A 7 -1.50 21.22 -1.97
N SER A 8 -0.82 20.06 -1.83
CA SER A 8 -1.30 18.76 -2.30
C SER A 8 -2.58 18.25 -1.62
N VAL A 9 -2.87 18.72 -0.41
CA VAL A 9 -4.07 18.38 0.33
C VAL A 9 -4.48 19.51 1.26
N ASN A 10 -5.77 19.82 1.28
CA ASN A 10 -6.37 20.69 2.29
C ASN A 10 -6.53 19.90 3.60
N VAL A 11 -5.90 20.34 4.68
CA VAL A 11 -5.88 19.59 5.96
C VAL A 11 -7.22 19.61 6.70
N GLU A 12 -8.05 20.63 6.47
CA GLU A 12 -9.36 20.76 7.12
C GLU A 12 -10.39 19.80 6.50
N THR A 13 -10.40 19.74 5.17
CA THR A 13 -11.35 18.91 4.41
C THR A 13 -10.80 17.52 4.11
N GLY A 14 -9.48 17.36 4.11
CA GLY A 14 -8.78 16.17 3.63
C GLY A 14 -8.83 15.98 2.12
N GLN A 15 -9.27 16.99 1.36
CA GLN A 15 -9.40 16.93 -0.09
C GLN A 15 -8.04 17.16 -0.76
N ALA A 16 -7.67 16.28 -1.69
CA ALA A 16 -6.45 16.44 -2.48
C ALA A 16 -6.62 17.45 -3.60
N ASP A 17 -5.54 18.19 -3.92
CA ASP A 17 -5.45 19.10 -5.06
C ASP A 17 -4.92 18.34 -6.27
N ARG A 18 -5.74 18.22 -7.31
CA ARG A 18 -5.42 17.46 -8.52
C ARG A 18 -4.18 17.99 -9.25
N GLU A 19 -4.03 19.32 -9.35
CA GLU A 19 -2.90 19.91 -10.07
C GLU A 19 -1.60 19.75 -9.29
N ALA A 20 -1.62 19.93 -7.97
CA ALA A 20 -0.46 19.67 -7.13
C ALA A 20 -0.05 18.18 -7.21
N VAL A 21 -1.00 17.25 -7.18
CA VAL A 21 -0.74 15.80 -7.34
C VAL A 21 -0.09 15.52 -8.70
N ARG A 22 -0.58 16.12 -9.79
CA ARG A 22 0.01 16.00 -11.14
C ARG A 22 1.46 16.48 -11.16
N GLN A 23 1.74 17.63 -10.57
CA GLN A 23 3.11 18.18 -10.48
C GLN A 23 4.02 17.25 -9.66
N MET A 24 3.54 16.74 -8.53
CA MET A 24 4.28 15.79 -7.70
C MET A 24 4.55 14.46 -8.43
N MET A 25 3.56 13.96 -9.18
CA MET A 25 3.69 12.72 -9.97
C MET A 25 4.77 12.86 -11.03
N ASN A 26 4.74 13.96 -11.80
CA ASN A 26 5.71 14.24 -12.83
C ASN A 26 7.13 14.40 -12.26
N ALA A 27 7.28 15.21 -11.21
CA ALA A 27 8.57 15.40 -10.56
C ALA A 27 9.14 14.11 -9.96
N GLY A 28 8.28 13.28 -9.36
CA GLY A 28 8.71 12.03 -8.71
C GLY A 28 9.16 10.98 -9.70
N ILE A 29 8.38 10.73 -10.76
CA ILE A 29 8.70 9.69 -11.75
C ILE A 29 9.93 10.05 -12.59
N THR A 30 10.05 11.31 -13.04
CA THR A 30 11.22 11.76 -13.79
C THR A 30 12.49 11.75 -12.94
N ALA A 31 12.40 12.17 -11.68
CA ALA A 31 13.54 12.09 -10.77
C ALA A 31 13.97 10.66 -10.44
N LEU A 32 13.02 9.70 -10.40
CA LEU A 32 13.30 8.29 -10.15
C LEU A 32 14.08 7.66 -11.30
N THR A 33 13.70 7.97 -12.54
CA THR A 33 14.27 7.38 -13.73
C THR A 33 15.45 8.15 -14.31
N GLY A 34 15.55 9.46 -14.00
CA GLY A 34 16.51 10.38 -14.63
C GLY A 34 16.07 10.91 -15.99
N ASP A 35 14.88 10.56 -16.45
CA ASP A 35 14.34 11.05 -17.72
C ASP A 35 13.80 12.47 -17.58
N THR A 36 13.84 13.26 -18.66
CA THR A 36 13.33 14.63 -18.68
C THR A 36 11.84 14.69 -18.99
N ARG A 37 11.32 13.72 -19.72
CA ARG A 37 9.90 13.62 -20.08
C ARG A 37 9.22 12.53 -19.25
N LYS A 38 8.05 12.82 -18.77
CA LYS A 38 7.27 11.86 -17.96
C LYS A 38 6.90 10.60 -18.77
N GLU A 39 6.59 10.74 -20.05
CA GLU A 39 6.24 9.62 -20.92
C GLU A 39 7.40 8.62 -21.02
N ASP A 40 8.63 9.10 -21.18
CA ASP A 40 9.83 8.27 -21.22
C ASP A 40 10.07 7.60 -19.86
N ALA A 41 9.84 8.32 -18.76
CA ALA A 41 9.96 7.81 -17.41
C ALA A 41 8.96 6.66 -17.14
N TRP A 42 7.69 6.83 -17.51
CA TRP A 42 6.67 5.77 -17.37
C TRP A 42 6.97 4.56 -18.29
N ALA A 43 7.48 4.80 -19.51
CA ALA A 43 7.85 3.76 -20.46
C ALA A 43 9.01 2.85 -19.97
N ARG A 44 9.77 3.27 -18.93
CA ARG A 44 10.73 2.39 -18.25
C ARG A 44 10.08 1.20 -17.55
N PHE A 45 8.84 1.35 -17.12
CA PHE A 45 8.12 0.35 -16.32
C PHE A 45 7.03 -0.37 -17.12
N ILE A 46 6.39 0.31 -18.06
CA ILE A 46 5.15 -0.13 -18.71
C ILE A 46 5.27 0.05 -20.23
N THR A 47 4.74 -0.90 -20.98
CA THR A 47 4.63 -0.85 -22.45
C THR A 47 3.16 -0.87 -22.88
N PRO A 48 2.83 -0.45 -24.13
CA PRO A 48 1.47 -0.50 -24.66
C PRO A 48 0.82 -1.90 -24.71
N LYS A 49 1.64 -2.97 -24.59
CA LYS A 49 1.15 -4.36 -24.60
C LYS A 49 0.79 -4.88 -23.22
N ASP A 50 1.11 -4.14 -22.16
CA ASP A 50 0.87 -4.59 -20.80
C ASP A 50 -0.61 -4.50 -20.41
N VAL A 51 -1.04 -5.43 -19.57
CA VAL A 51 -2.28 -5.37 -18.81
C VAL A 51 -1.89 -4.93 -17.39
N VAL A 52 -2.24 -3.70 -17.04
CA VAL A 52 -1.69 -3.04 -15.85
C VAL A 52 -2.71 -3.01 -14.71
N GLY A 53 -2.30 -3.53 -13.55
CA GLY A 53 -3.05 -3.38 -12.32
C GLY A 53 -2.54 -2.20 -11.48
N ILE A 54 -3.42 -1.34 -11.04
CA ILE A 54 -3.16 -0.31 -10.03
C ILE A 54 -3.72 -0.83 -8.71
N LYS A 55 -2.84 -1.39 -7.85
CA LYS A 55 -3.24 -1.92 -6.55
C LYS A 55 -3.40 -0.78 -5.55
N VAL A 56 -4.63 -0.46 -5.24
CA VAL A 56 -4.95 0.59 -4.25
C VAL A 56 -5.05 0.04 -2.83
N ASN A 57 -5.19 0.91 -1.85
CA ASN A 57 -5.48 0.59 -0.46
C ASN A 57 -6.69 1.38 0.02
N CYS A 58 -7.79 0.69 0.31
CA CYS A 58 -9.06 1.29 0.72
C CYS A 58 -9.46 0.99 2.18
N SER A 59 -8.60 0.32 2.96
CA SER A 59 -8.95 -0.13 4.32
C SER A 59 -9.31 0.98 5.31
N GLY A 60 -8.95 2.24 5.04
CA GLY A 60 -9.32 3.40 5.85
C GLY A 60 -10.38 4.31 5.20
N ALA A 61 -11.02 3.85 4.11
CA ALA A 61 -12.09 4.59 3.44
C ALA A 61 -13.28 4.89 4.38
N PRO A 62 -13.99 5.99 4.16
CA PRO A 62 -13.82 7.00 3.09
C PRO A 62 -12.73 8.05 3.35
N ARG A 63 -12.07 8.04 4.50
CA ARG A 63 -11.18 9.14 4.92
C ARG A 63 -9.73 8.95 4.49
N ILE A 64 -9.19 7.75 4.68
CA ILE A 64 -7.80 7.41 4.32
C ILE A 64 -7.82 6.22 3.35
N HIS A 65 -7.48 6.49 2.12
CA HIS A 65 -7.40 5.53 1.02
C HIS A 65 -6.40 6.06 -0.01
N SER A 66 -5.98 5.25 -0.97
CA SER A 66 -5.21 5.74 -2.11
C SER A 66 -6.03 6.82 -2.81
N ALA A 67 -5.52 8.06 -2.82
CA ALA A 67 -6.28 9.23 -3.26
C ALA A 67 -6.74 9.07 -4.71
N ILE A 68 -7.98 9.45 -4.97
CA ILE A 68 -8.58 9.37 -6.31
C ILE A 68 -7.71 10.11 -7.33
N GLU A 69 -7.19 11.27 -6.95
CA GLU A 69 -6.32 12.12 -7.77
C GLU A 69 -5.02 11.42 -8.14
N VAL A 70 -4.42 10.69 -7.20
CA VAL A 70 -3.19 9.91 -7.44
C VAL A 70 -3.46 8.75 -8.40
N VAL A 71 -4.54 8.00 -8.17
CA VAL A 71 -4.90 6.83 -8.98
C VAL A 71 -5.28 7.25 -10.40
N ALA A 72 -6.05 8.34 -10.54
CA ALA A 72 -6.43 8.87 -11.84
C ALA A 72 -5.22 9.40 -12.62
N GLU A 73 -4.29 10.09 -11.96
CA GLU A 73 -3.06 10.57 -12.61
C GLU A 73 -2.18 9.41 -13.09
N ILE A 74 -2.08 8.32 -12.32
CA ILE A 74 -1.40 7.10 -12.78
C ILE A 74 -2.09 6.55 -14.04
N ALA A 75 -3.42 6.39 -14.02
CA ALA A 75 -4.17 5.87 -15.16
C ALA A 75 -4.02 6.72 -16.42
N GLU A 76 -4.06 8.06 -16.30
CA GLU A 76 -3.83 8.98 -17.40
C GLU A 76 -2.41 8.86 -17.99
N ASN A 77 -1.39 8.71 -17.15
CA ASN A 77 -0.02 8.52 -17.62
C ASN A 77 0.15 7.15 -18.31
N LEU A 78 -0.51 6.08 -17.83
CA LEU A 78 -0.51 4.79 -18.52
C LEU A 78 -1.14 4.87 -19.91
N ILE A 79 -2.25 5.60 -20.05
CA ILE A 79 -2.89 5.84 -21.34
C ILE A 79 -1.96 6.67 -22.25
N ALA A 80 -1.29 7.66 -21.71
CA ALA A 80 -0.37 8.51 -22.46
C ALA A 80 0.83 7.75 -23.02
N VAL A 81 1.29 6.68 -22.36
CA VAL A 81 2.34 5.78 -22.91
C VAL A 81 1.78 4.66 -23.78
N GLY A 82 0.48 4.69 -24.10
CA GLY A 82 -0.17 3.83 -25.09
C GLY A 82 -0.87 2.59 -24.55
N VAL A 83 -1.01 2.43 -23.22
CA VAL A 83 -1.81 1.32 -22.64
C VAL A 83 -3.30 1.58 -22.91
N PRO A 84 -4.03 0.66 -23.56
CA PRO A 84 -5.46 0.82 -23.75
C PRO A 84 -6.19 0.91 -22.39
N ALA A 85 -7.12 1.86 -22.24
CA ALA A 85 -7.85 2.06 -20.98
C ALA A 85 -8.51 0.77 -20.45
N LYS A 86 -9.04 -0.08 -21.34
CA LYS A 86 -9.64 -1.38 -21.01
C LYS A 86 -8.64 -2.42 -20.46
N GLN A 87 -7.34 -2.19 -20.59
CA GLN A 87 -6.27 -3.02 -20.04
C GLN A 87 -5.71 -2.45 -18.72
N ILE A 88 -6.31 -1.40 -18.17
CA ILE A 88 -5.95 -0.80 -16.88
C ILE A 88 -7.01 -1.19 -15.85
N TYR A 89 -6.59 -1.82 -14.76
CA TYR A 89 -7.44 -2.27 -13.67
C TYR A 89 -7.06 -1.56 -12.37
N VAL A 90 -7.98 -0.76 -11.81
CA VAL A 90 -7.86 -0.30 -10.41
C VAL A 90 -8.50 -1.37 -9.54
N TYR A 91 -7.75 -1.92 -8.58
CA TYR A 91 -8.24 -3.09 -7.86
C TYR A 91 -7.87 -3.12 -6.38
N GLU A 92 -8.72 -3.78 -5.61
CA GLU A 92 -8.56 -4.04 -4.18
C GLU A 92 -9.17 -5.42 -3.85
N ARG A 93 -8.97 -5.87 -2.62
CA ARG A 93 -9.52 -7.13 -2.14
C ARG A 93 -11.05 -7.05 -1.95
N PHE A 94 -11.57 -6.05 -1.23
CA PHE A 94 -12.95 -5.96 -0.82
C PHE A 94 -13.76 -4.91 -1.59
N GLU A 95 -14.89 -5.34 -2.19
CA GLU A 95 -15.81 -4.44 -2.87
C GLU A 95 -16.37 -3.36 -1.94
N SER A 96 -16.76 -3.73 -0.72
CA SER A 96 -17.29 -2.80 0.29
C SER A 96 -16.35 -1.64 0.63
N GLN A 97 -15.04 -1.81 0.45
CA GLN A 97 -14.05 -0.75 0.66
C GLN A 97 -13.89 0.12 -0.58
N VAL A 98 -13.85 -0.47 -1.77
CA VAL A 98 -13.69 0.24 -3.05
C VAL A 98 -14.90 1.10 -3.36
N SER A 99 -16.10 0.56 -3.20
CA SER A 99 -17.36 1.27 -3.46
C SER A 99 -17.50 2.55 -2.65
N THR A 100 -16.89 2.60 -1.45
CA THR A 100 -16.89 3.79 -0.59
C THR A 100 -16.04 4.93 -1.14
N VAL A 101 -15.05 4.64 -2.01
CA VAL A 101 -14.10 5.65 -2.55
C VAL A 101 -14.62 6.30 -3.83
N ASN A 102 -15.45 5.59 -4.63
CA ASN A 102 -16.03 6.09 -5.87
C ASN A 102 -15.00 6.49 -6.95
N TYR A 103 -13.97 5.67 -7.15
CA TYR A 103 -12.98 5.85 -8.21
C TYR A 103 -13.58 6.10 -9.63
N PRO A 104 -14.68 5.44 -10.05
CA PRO A 104 -15.20 5.58 -11.41
C PRO A 104 -15.50 7.01 -11.85
N LYS A 105 -15.80 7.92 -10.91
CA LYS A 105 -16.08 9.33 -11.24
C LYS A 105 -14.89 10.12 -11.76
N ALA A 106 -13.68 9.71 -11.44
CA ALA A 106 -12.46 10.47 -11.76
C ALA A 106 -11.53 9.71 -12.72
N LEU A 107 -11.76 8.42 -12.93
CA LEU A 107 -10.94 7.61 -13.82
C LEU A 107 -11.28 7.87 -15.29
N PRO A 108 -10.30 7.80 -16.19
CA PRO A 108 -10.55 7.82 -17.62
C PRO A 108 -11.54 6.75 -18.05
N ALA A 109 -12.38 7.08 -19.03
CA ALA A 109 -13.39 6.13 -19.56
C ALA A 109 -12.72 4.85 -20.08
N GLY A 110 -13.26 3.70 -19.69
CA GLY A 110 -12.75 2.38 -20.08
C GLY A 110 -11.81 1.74 -19.05
N VAL A 111 -11.28 2.47 -18.07
CA VAL A 111 -10.52 1.88 -16.96
C VAL A 111 -11.45 1.00 -16.12
N GLN A 112 -10.97 -0.21 -15.79
CA GLN A 112 -11.75 -1.23 -15.10
C GLN A 112 -11.59 -1.11 -13.58
N ILE A 113 -12.66 -1.40 -12.82
CA ILE A 113 -12.61 -1.62 -11.37
C ILE A 113 -12.74 -3.12 -11.11
N HIS A 114 -11.90 -3.66 -10.25
CA HIS A 114 -11.94 -5.07 -9.88
C HIS A 114 -11.79 -5.30 -8.39
N THR A 115 -12.50 -6.28 -7.86
CA THR A 115 -12.38 -6.73 -6.47
C THR A 115 -12.42 -8.25 -6.40
N ALA A 116 -11.64 -8.85 -5.48
CA ALA A 116 -11.63 -10.29 -5.29
C ALA A 116 -12.85 -10.78 -4.49
N GLU A 117 -13.29 -10.00 -3.52
CA GLU A 117 -14.37 -10.35 -2.61
C GLU A 117 -15.55 -9.39 -2.73
N GLN A 118 -16.59 -9.81 -3.44
CA GLN A 118 -17.88 -9.11 -3.52
C GLN A 118 -18.65 -9.22 -2.19
N SER A 119 -18.54 -10.36 -1.52
CA SER A 119 -18.95 -10.56 -0.13
C SER A 119 -17.81 -11.12 0.69
N ARG A 120 -17.76 -10.77 1.98
CA ARG A 120 -16.68 -11.20 2.86
C ARG A 120 -16.60 -12.73 2.92
N GLY A 121 -15.39 -13.26 2.67
CA GLY A 121 -15.11 -14.69 2.66
C GLY A 121 -15.43 -15.39 1.32
N SER A 122 -15.88 -14.64 0.29
CA SER A 122 -16.02 -15.22 -1.05
C SER A 122 -14.66 -15.66 -1.59
N ILE A 123 -14.60 -16.91 -2.09
CA ILE A 123 -13.38 -17.48 -2.67
C ILE A 123 -13.36 -17.38 -4.20
N LEU A 124 -14.43 -16.93 -4.84
CA LEU A 124 -14.60 -16.95 -6.31
C LEU A 124 -13.58 -16.05 -7.03
N GLY A 125 -13.12 -14.98 -6.39
CA GLY A 125 -12.10 -14.08 -6.95
C GLY A 125 -10.66 -14.58 -6.79
N TYR A 126 -10.45 -15.77 -6.21
CA TYR A 126 -9.13 -16.33 -5.98
C TYR A 126 -8.85 -17.56 -6.84
N ASP A 127 -7.59 -17.74 -7.20
CA ASP A 127 -7.11 -18.89 -7.95
C ASP A 127 -6.89 -20.09 -7.00
N PRO A 128 -7.61 -21.21 -7.18
CA PRO A 128 -7.45 -22.38 -6.33
C PRO A 128 -6.11 -23.10 -6.51
N LEU A 129 -5.41 -22.84 -7.62
CA LEU A 129 -4.15 -23.52 -7.96
C LEU A 129 -2.91 -22.74 -7.52
N THR A 130 -3.05 -21.43 -7.31
CA THR A 130 -1.95 -20.56 -6.87
C THR A 130 -2.20 -20.12 -5.42
N TYR A 131 -1.44 -20.69 -4.49
CA TYR A 131 -1.60 -20.41 -3.06
C TYR A 131 -0.29 -20.54 -2.29
N VAL A 132 -0.29 -19.95 -1.10
CA VAL A 132 0.71 -20.17 -0.06
C VAL A 132 0.06 -20.94 1.08
N GLU A 133 0.72 -21.99 1.53
CA GLU A 133 0.26 -22.81 2.66
C GLU A 133 1.16 -22.58 3.87
N THR A 134 0.60 -22.08 4.97
CA THR A 134 1.35 -21.79 6.19
C THR A 134 0.43 -21.93 7.40
N SER A 135 0.77 -22.81 8.34
CA SER A 135 0.12 -22.90 9.64
C SER A 135 0.84 -22.01 10.66
N PHE A 136 0.09 -21.24 11.44
CA PHE A 136 0.64 -20.38 12.49
C PHE A 136 0.28 -20.87 13.89
N PHE A 137 -0.95 -21.32 14.08
CA PHE A 137 -1.54 -21.58 15.39
C PHE A 137 -2.32 -22.90 15.44
N GLY A 138 -2.13 -23.77 14.45
CA GLY A 138 -2.88 -25.02 14.33
C GLY A 138 -4.29 -24.84 13.77
N GLU A 139 -4.51 -23.79 12.95
CA GLU A 139 -5.76 -23.62 12.23
C GLU A 139 -6.00 -24.70 11.17
N GLU A 140 -7.27 -25.04 10.90
CA GLU A 140 -7.66 -26.05 9.92
C GLU A 140 -7.38 -25.58 8.48
N ASP A 141 -7.71 -24.33 8.17
CA ASP A 141 -7.45 -23.73 6.85
C ASP A 141 -6.14 -22.96 6.85
N THR A 142 -5.11 -23.57 6.27
CA THR A 142 -3.75 -23.02 6.19
C THR A 142 -3.42 -22.37 4.86
N ARG A 143 -4.35 -22.37 3.88
CA ARG A 143 -4.12 -21.85 2.55
C ARG A 143 -4.53 -20.39 2.41
N SER A 144 -3.71 -19.66 1.68
CA SER A 144 -3.99 -18.29 1.21
C SER A 144 -3.84 -18.29 -0.30
N ASN A 145 -4.97 -18.20 -0.99
CA ASN A 145 -5.03 -18.24 -2.46
C ASN A 145 -4.81 -16.87 -3.06
N LEU A 146 -4.10 -16.81 -4.19
CA LEU A 146 -3.82 -15.59 -4.93
C LEU A 146 -5.08 -15.12 -5.69
N MET A 147 -5.28 -13.81 -5.76
CA MET A 147 -6.33 -13.20 -6.56
C MET A 147 -6.20 -13.56 -8.05
N ARG A 148 -7.29 -14.05 -8.69
CA ARG A 148 -7.30 -14.45 -10.11
C ARG A 148 -6.85 -13.34 -11.06
N LEU A 149 -7.24 -12.10 -10.81
CA LEU A 149 -6.78 -10.98 -11.61
C LEU A 149 -5.25 -10.94 -11.69
N VAL A 150 -4.58 -11.24 -10.57
CA VAL A 150 -3.11 -11.24 -10.48
C VAL A 150 -2.50 -12.48 -11.13
N SER A 151 -3.06 -13.70 -10.89
CA SER A 151 -2.52 -14.92 -11.51
C SER A 151 -2.71 -14.95 -13.03
N ASP A 152 -3.91 -14.60 -13.51
CA ASP A 152 -4.35 -14.93 -14.86
C ASP A 152 -4.27 -13.75 -15.85
N THR A 153 -4.41 -12.50 -15.38
CA THR A 153 -4.71 -11.37 -16.27
C THR A 153 -3.60 -10.33 -16.31
N LEU A 154 -3.16 -9.84 -15.14
CA LEU A 154 -2.20 -8.75 -15.08
C LEU A 154 -0.80 -9.18 -15.54
N THR A 155 -0.13 -8.31 -16.31
CA THR A 155 1.29 -8.47 -16.67
C THR A 155 2.18 -7.62 -15.77
N LYS A 156 1.69 -6.44 -15.33
CA LYS A 156 2.41 -5.48 -14.48
C LYS A 156 1.50 -4.92 -13.41
N ILE A 157 2.09 -4.57 -12.28
CA ILE A 157 1.39 -3.97 -11.14
C ILE A 157 2.12 -2.71 -10.69
N ILE A 158 1.36 -1.62 -10.54
CA ILE A 158 1.75 -0.42 -9.83
C ILE A 158 1.08 -0.47 -8.45
N ASN A 159 1.89 -0.53 -7.41
CA ASN A 159 1.42 -0.62 -6.03
C ASN A 159 1.25 0.78 -5.43
N VAL A 160 0.05 1.10 -4.95
CA VAL A 160 -0.30 2.43 -4.41
C VAL A 160 -0.75 2.32 -2.95
N PRO A 161 0.18 2.02 -2.01
CA PRO A 161 -0.14 1.97 -0.58
C PRO A 161 -0.31 3.36 0.02
N ASN A 162 -0.85 3.42 1.25
CA ASN A 162 -0.89 4.65 2.04
C ASN A 162 0.13 4.64 3.20
N THR A 163 0.46 5.84 3.69
CA THR A 163 1.25 6.02 4.92
C THR A 163 0.39 5.73 6.15
N LYS A 164 0.33 4.46 6.57
CA LYS A 164 -0.51 4.02 7.69
C LYS A 164 0.23 3.15 8.70
N GLU A 165 0.04 3.48 9.99
CA GLU A 165 0.25 2.55 11.09
C GLU A 165 -0.69 1.36 10.96
N HIS A 166 -0.31 0.22 11.51
CA HIS A 166 -1.12 -0.98 11.58
C HIS A 166 -0.98 -1.66 12.95
N GLN A 167 -2.10 -1.90 13.60
CA GLN A 167 -2.16 -2.43 14.97
C GLN A 167 -1.43 -3.77 15.16
N ALA A 168 -1.42 -4.65 14.15
CA ALA A 168 -0.73 -5.94 14.24
C ALA A 168 0.68 -5.90 13.62
N ALA A 169 0.86 -5.24 12.47
CA ALA A 169 2.10 -5.28 11.70
C ALA A 169 3.01 -4.04 11.89
N GLY A 170 2.64 -3.11 12.76
CA GLY A 170 3.35 -1.84 12.93
C GLY A 170 3.03 -0.83 11.83
N VAL A 171 3.26 -1.15 10.58
CA VAL A 171 2.88 -0.32 9.41
C VAL A 171 2.23 -1.17 8.31
N THR A 172 1.47 -0.51 7.44
CA THR A 172 0.92 -1.17 6.23
C THR A 172 1.95 -1.17 5.10
N GLY A 173 2.27 -0.03 4.55
CA GLY A 173 3.31 0.13 3.53
C GLY A 173 3.09 -0.65 2.23
N CYS A 174 4.18 -0.76 1.47
CA CYS A 174 4.22 -1.45 0.17
C CYS A 174 4.05 -2.96 0.32
N LEU A 175 4.83 -3.59 1.21
CA LEU A 175 4.85 -5.04 1.36
C LEU A 175 3.48 -5.59 1.77
N LYS A 176 2.86 -5.03 2.81
CA LYS A 176 1.56 -5.51 3.28
C LYS A 176 0.45 -5.26 2.26
N ASN A 177 0.51 -4.16 1.50
CA ASN A 177 -0.48 -3.85 0.49
C ASN A 177 -0.50 -4.89 -0.65
N ILE A 178 0.66 -5.37 -1.08
CA ILE A 178 0.75 -6.44 -2.10
C ILE A 178 0.57 -7.84 -1.50
N ALA A 179 0.95 -8.07 -0.25
CA ALA A 179 0.75 -9.35 0.41
C ALA A 179 -0.73 -9.58 0.74
N TYR A 180 -1.28 -8.79 1.67
CA TYR A 180 -2.63 -9.01 2.18
C TYR A 180 -3.71 -8.54 1.21
N GLY A 181 -3.38 -7.65 0.30
CA GLY A 181 -4.29 -7.19 -0.74
C GLY A 181 -4.44 -8.15 -1.92
N HIS A 182 -3.57 -9.16 -2.05
CA HIS A 182 -3.62 -10.14 -3.14
C HIS A 182 -4.10 -11.52 -2.70
N PHE A 183 -4.02 -11.85 -1.41
CA PHE A 183 -4.28 -13.21 -0.94
C PHE A 183 -5.52 -13.30 -0.06
N SER A 184 -6.22 -14.44 -0.16
CA SER A 184 -7.30 -14.84 0.74
C SER A 184 -6.77 -15.23 2.12
N ASN A 185 -7.67 -15.38 3.10
CA ASN A 185 -7.42 -15.98 4.40
C ASN A 185 -6.18 -15.43 5.14
N VAL A 186 -5.90 -14.13 5.02
CA VAL A 186 -4.75 -13.50 5.67
C VAL A 186 -5.05 -13.04 7.11
N ASP A 187 -6.33 -12.92 7.47
CA ASP A 187 -6.76 -12.46 8.79
C ASP A 187 -6.33 -13.40 9.91
N ARG A 188 -6.11 -14.71 9.59
CA ARG A 188 -5.62 -15.73 10.53
C ARG A 188 -4.25 -15.40 11.15
N SER A 189 -3.46 -14.54 10.53
CA SER A 189 -2.18 -14.05 11.07
C SER A 189 -2.32 -12.97 12.14
N HIS A 190 -3.53 -12.41 12.30
CA HIS A 190 -3.84 -11.34 13.25
C HIS A 190 -4.63 -11.90 14.43
N ARG A 191 -3.96 -12.31 15.46
CA ARG A 191 -4.62 -12.69 16.72
C ARG A 191 -4.14 -11.75 17.81
N PHE A 192 -5.05 -11.32 18.70
CA PHE A 192 -4.77 -10.24 19.67
C PHE A 192 -3.42 -10.37 20.39
N GLU A 193 -3.17 -11.50 21.02
CA GLU A 193 -1.94 -11.78 21.76
C GLU A 193 -0.91 -12.60 20.96
N LYS A 194 -1.29 -13.08 19.78
CA LYS A 194 -0.44 -13.93 18.94
C LYS A 194 -0.58 -13.51 17.49
N THR A 195 0.27 -12.61 17.04
CA THR A 195 0.36 -12.24 15.63
C THR A 195 1.51 -13.01 14.96
N ASN A 196 1.40 -13.26 13.66
CA ASN A 196 2.50 -13.74 12.84
C ASN A 196 2.55 -12.99 11.52
N THR A 197 2.55 -11.67 11.62
CA THR A 197 2.68 -10.79 10.46
C THR A 197 4.11 -10.74 9.95
N ARG A 198 5.10 -10.97 10.82
CA ARG A 198 6.52 -10.90 10.51
C ARG A 198 6.92 -11.79 9.33
N THR A 199 6.65 -13.08 9.43
CA THR A 199 7.03 -14.03 8.40
C THR A 199 6.05 -14.03 7.24
N PHE A 200 4.76 -13.88 7.51
CA PHE A 200 3.71 -14.07 6.54
C PHE A 200 3.68 -12.99 5.45
N ILE A 201 3.80 -11.72 5.83
CA ILE A 201 3.81 -10.61 4.86
C ILE A 201 4.96 -10.78 3.86
N GLY A 202 6.18 -11.05 4.35
CA GLY A 202 7.35 -11.24 3.49
C GLY A 202 7.20 -12.44 2.56
N THR A 203 6.68 -13.56 3.06
CA THR A 203 6.44 -14.77 2.25
C THR A 203 5.43 -14.51 1.14
N LEU A 204 4.27 -13.90 1.46
CA LEU A 204 3.26 -13.58 0.45
C LEU A 204 3.77 -12.59 -0.60
N ALA A 205 4.47 -11.54 -0.17
CA ALA A 205 5.01 -10.53 -1.10
C ALA A 205 6.08 -11.11 -2.04
N ALA A 206 6.80 -12.14 -1.60
CA ALA A 206 7.83 -12.81 -2.37
C ALA A 206 7.30 -13.90 -3.33
N THR A 207 6.03 -14.26 -3.22
CA THR A 207 5.42 -15.32 -4.02
C THR A 207 5.27 -14.89 -5.48
N GLU A 208 5.64 -15.77 -6.41
CA GLU A 208 5.33 -15.55 -7.82
C GLU A 208 3.84 -15.84 -8.10
N PRO A 209 3.21 -15.08 -9.00
CA PRO A 209 3.77 -14.02 -9.85
C PRO A 209 3.71 -12.59 -9.23
N VAL A 210 3.40 -12.43 -7.96
CA VAL A 210 3.29 -11.10 -7.32
C VAL A 210 4.62 -10.36 -7.40
N ARG A 211 5.71 -11.04 -6.99
CA ARG A 211 7.05 -10.47 -6.97
C ARG A 211 7.50 -9.91 -8.33
N SER A 212 7.30 -10.68 -9.40
CA SER A 212 7.77 -10.31 -10.75
C SER A 212 6.89 -9.27 -11.43
N LYS A 213 5.60 -9.17 -11.03
CA LYS A 213 4.64 -8.25 -11.64
C LYS A 213 4.65 -6.84 -11.02
N VAL A 214 5.05 -6.70 -9.74
CA VAL A 214 5.14 -5.37 -9.09
C VAL A 214 6.38 -4.64 -9.58
N VAL A 215 6.19 -3.64 -10.45
CA VAL A 215 7.29 -2.91 -11.10
C VAL A 215 7.56 -1.53 -10.50
N LEU A 216 6.57 -0.94 -9.85
CA LEU A 216 6.68 0.40 -9.27
C LEU A 216 5.80 0.50 -8.02
N ASN A 217 6.31 1.17 -6.99
CA ASN A 217 5.53 1.58 -5.84
C ASN A 217 5.38 3.11 -5.85
N VAL A 218 4.14 3.58 -5.72
CA VAL A 218 3.78 4.99 -5.55
C VAL A 218 3.05 5.11 -4.22
N MET A 219 3.78 5.38 -3.13
CA MET A 219 3.16 5.50 -1.82
C MET A 219 2.47 6.84 -1.67
N ASP A 220 1.15 6.78 -1.45
CA ASP A 220 0.32 7.95 -1.15
C ASP A 220 0.48 8.34 0.32
N GLY A 221 1.24 9.40 0.54
CA GLY A 221 1.44 10.08 1.81
C GLY A 221 0.78 11.46 1.86
N LEU A 222 -0.23 11.73 1.04
CA LEU A 222 -1.02 12.97 1.17
C LEU A 222 -1.68 13.03 2.53
N ARG A 223 -2.24 11.89 2.95
CA ARG A 223 -2.94 11.67 4.21
C ARG A 223 -2.51 10.34 4.80
N GLY A 224 -2.50 10.24 6.13
CA GLY A 224 -2.11 9.01 6.81
C GLY A 224 -2.80 8.79 8.15
N VAL A 225 -2.53 7.63 8.76
CA VAL A 225 -2.95 7.27 10.11
C VAL A 225 -1.70 6.87 10.90
N TRP A 226 -1.48 7.52 12.03
CA TRP A 226 -0.29 7.28 12.85
C TRP A 226 -0.55 6.38 14.07
N HIS A 227 -1.83 6.10 14.38
CA HIS A 227 -2.26 5.19 15.45
C HIS A 227 -3.63 4.59 15.13
N ALA A 228 -3.92 3.42 15.72
CA ALA A 228 -5.17 2.66 15.55
C ALA A 228 -5.51 2.27 14.09
N GLY A 229 -4.49 2.20 13.22
CA GLY A 229 -4.65 1.72 11.85
C GLY A 229 -4.96 0.21 11.76
N PRO A 230 -5.32 -0.28 10.58
CA PRO A 230 -5.30 0.38 9.26
C PRO A 230 -6.54 1.22 8.95
N PHE A 231 -7.58 1.16 9.81
CA PHE A 231 -8.81 1.93 9.65
C PHE A 231 -8.62 3.38 10.14
N SER A 232 -9.45 4.31 9.68
CA SER A 232 -9.41 5.70 10.09
C SER A 232 -10.65 6.06 10.92
N ASN A 233 -10.81 5.37 12.05
CA ASN A 233 -11.99 5.52 12.91
C ASN A 233 -11.97 6.81 13.77
N SER A 234 -10.80 7.41 13.99
CA SER A 234 -10.63 8.63 14.77
C SER A 234 -9.89 9.69 13.96
N GLU A 235 -10.43 10.91 13.99
CA GLU A 235 -9.80 12.07 13.38
C GLU A 235 -8.48 12.44 14.07
N ARG A 236 -8.40 12.28 15.37
CA ARG A 236 -7.22 12.52 16.21
C ARG A 236 -5.97 11.81 15.68
N PHE A 237 -6.13 10.65 15.07
CA PHE A 237 -5.01 9.82 14.62
C PHE A 237 -4.69 9.99 13.13
N ARG A 238 -5.34 10.94 12.45
CA ARG A 238 -5.00 11.33 11.08
C ARG A 238 -3.85 12.32 11.09
N PHE A 239 -3.05 12.29 10.04
CA PHE A 239 -2.00 13.28 9.80
C PHE A 239 -1.79 13.47 8.29
N TYR A 240 -1.12 14.54 7.93
CA TYR A 240 -0.99 14.98 6.55
C TYR A 240 0.48 15.20 6.19
N PRO A 241 1.22 14.14 5.80
CA PRO A 241 2.61 14.27 5.34
C PRO A 241 2.75 15.13 4.09
N ARG A 242 1.68 15.19 3.25
CA ARG A 242 1.65 15.96 1.99
C ARG A 242 2.74 15.53 1.01
N GLN A 243 2.95 14.21 0.92
CA GLN A 243 4.03 13.61 0.16
C GLN A 243 3.51 12.52 -0.79
N LEU A 244 4.21 12.37 -1.93
CA LEU A 244 4.17 11.16 -2.76
C LEU A 244 5.57 10.56 -2.82
N TRP A 245 5.68 9.25 -2.63
CA TRP A 245 6.95 8.55 -2.66
C TRP A 245 7.00 7.57 -3.83
N PHE A 246 8.14 7.49 -4.51
CA PHE A 246 8.34 6.67 -5.69
C PHE A 246 9.57 5.78 -5.52
N GLY A 247 9.43 4.50 -5.83
CA GLY A 247 10.53 3.56 -5.75
C GLY A 247 10.18 2.17 -6.27
N THR A 248 11.21 1.41 -6.60
CA THR A 248 11.10 0.00 -7.01
C THR A 248 11.41 -0.96 -5.87
N ASP A 249 12.01 -0.48 -4.78
CA ASP A 249 12.36 -1.26 -3.60
C ASP A 249 11.28 -1.08 -2.51
N PRO A 250 10.36 -2.05 -2.31
CA PRO A 250 9.29 -1.95 -1.33
C PRO A 250 9.81 -1.95 0.12
N ILE A 251 10.95 -2.63 0.38
CA ILE A 251 11.55 -2.69 1.72
C ILE A 251 12.14 -1.32 2.09
N ALA A 252 12.90 -0.70 1.19
CA ALA A 252 13.47 0.61 1.43
C ALA A 252 12.38 1.67 1.68
N MET A 253 11.27 1.61 0.93
CA MET A 253 10.13 2.52 1.12
C MET A 253 9.45 2.29 2.48
N ASP A 254 9.18 1.03 2.83
CA ASP A 254 8.53 0.70 4.10
C ASP A 254 9.44 0.99 5.31
N ARG A 255 10.78 0.87 5.14
CA ARG A 255 11.74 1.30 6.17
C ARG A 255 11.63 2.81 6.44
N GLN A 256 11.47 3.64 5.39
CA GLN A 256 11.23 5.08 5.55
C GLN A 256 9.85 5.36 6.17
N LEU A 257 8.84 4.54 5.86
CA LEU A 257 7.51 4.67 6.48
C LEU A 257 7.56 4.43 7.99
N ILE A 258 8.38 3.48 8.46
CA ILE A 258 8.62 3.29 9.91
C ILE A 258 9.08 4.61 10.53
N ASP A 259 10.08 5.26 9.96
CA ASP A 259 10.63 6.50 10.51
C ASP A 259 9.58 7.63 10.52
N LEU A 260 8.77 7.74 9.45
CA LEU A 260 7.68 8.71 9.40
C LEU A 260 6.66 8.49 10.53
N ILE A 261 6.23 7.25 10.74
CA ILE A 261 5.25 6.91 11.78
C ILE A 261 5.86 7.07 13.18
N GLU A 262 7.09 6.60 13.41
CA GLU A 262 7.79 6.75 14.69
C GLU A 262 7.98 8.22 15.07
N ASN A 263 8.42 9.05 14.12
CA ASN A 263 8.58 10.49 14.36
C ASN A 263 7.25 11.16 14.73
N LYS A 264 6.16 10.80 14.04
CA LYS A 264 4.82 11.31 14.36
C LYS A 264 4.37 10.84 15.74
N ARG A 265 4.52 9.55 16.06
CA ARG A 265 4.17 8.99 17.38
C ARG A 265 4.96 9.66 18.49
N LYS A 266 6.26 9.85 18.31
CA LYS A 266 7.12 10.56 19.27
C LYS A 266 6.65 12.00 19.50
N ALA A 267 6.29 12.72 18.44
CA ALA A 267 5.78 14.09 18.53
C ALA A 267 4.44 14.18 19.29
N GLU A 268 3.63 13.09 19.25
CA GLU A 268 2.35 12.97 19.96
C GLU A 268 2.50 12.36 21.39
N GLY A 269 3.72 12.08 21.84
CA GLY A 269 3.99 11.45 23.14
C GLY A 269 3.53 9.99 23.23
N ALA A 270 3.38 9.31 22.09
CA ALA A 270 2.92 7.93 22.01
C ALA A 270 4.10 6.93 22.00
N ASN A 271 3.85 5.73 22.53
CA ASN A 271 4.82 4.63 22.51
C ASN A 271 5.22 4.24 21.08
N SER A 272 6.45 3.75 20.90
CA SER A 272 6.95 3.21 19.64
C SER A 272 6.09 2.07 19.11
N ILE A 273 6.03 1.91 17.77
CA ILE A 273 5.39 0.74 17.14
C ILE A 273 6.14 -0.57 17.46
N PHE A 274 7.37 -0.51 17.90
CA PHE A 274 8.16 -1.66 18.34
C PHE A 274 7.82 -2.12 19.76
N GLY A 275 6.99 -1.37 20.51
CA GLY A 275 6.41 -1.84 21.76
C GLY A 275 5.50 -3.03 21.48
N ASN A 276 5.88 -4.22 21.99
CA ASN A 276 5.19 -5.48 21.71
C ASN A 276 4.95 -6.34 22.96
N THR A 277 4.90 -5.72 24.12
CA THR A 277 4.62 -6.38 25.38
C THR A 277 3.13 -6.46 25.67
N LYS A 278 2.73 -7.29 26.65
CA LYS A 278 1.31 -7.41 27.05
C LYS A 278 0.75 -6.13 27.65
N GLU A 279 1.58 -5.29 28.22
CA GLU A 279 1.18 -4.01 28.83
C GLU A 279 0.63 -3.02 27.81
N ILE A 280 0.94 -3.17 26.52
CA ILE A 280 0.32 -2.34 25.47
C ILE A 280 -1.12 -2.74 25.16
N LEU A 281 -1.54 -3.96 25.50
CA LEU A 281 -2.88 -4.42 25.16
C LEU A 281 -3.94 -3.57 25.85
N GLY A 282 -4.95 -3.16 25.10
CA GLY A 282 -6.05 -2.37 25.61
C GLY A 282 -6.79 -1.56 24.56
N ASP A 283 -7.54 -0.56 25.05
CA ASP A 283 -8.33 0.32 24.20
C ASP A 283 -7.42 1.24 23.35
N ASN A 284 -7.50 1.10 22.05
CA ASN A 284 -6.70 1.87 21.10
C ASN A 284 -7.14 3.33 20.92
N ARG A 285 -8.08 3.84 21.70
CA ARG A 285 -8.34 5.28 21.84
C ARG A 285 -7.22 5.97 22.64
N ASP A 286 -6.54 5.22 23.49
CA ASP A 286 -5.28 5.65 24.12
C ASP A 286 -4.11 5.36 23.16
N PRO A 287 -3.31 6.37 22.76
CA PRO A 287 -2.18 6.18 21.84
C PRO A 287 -1.06 5.28 22.39
N ASN A 288 -1.07 5.03 23.71
CA ASN A 288 -0.13 4.11 24.38
C ASN A 288 -0.67 2.68 24.49
N LYS A 289 -1.93 2.44 24.09
CA LYS A 289 -2.57 1.12 24.08
C LYS A 289 -2.77 0.63 22.65
N ASN A 290 -2.89 -0.67 22.50
CA ASN A 290 -3.12 -1.30 21.21
C ASN A 290 -3.97 -2.56 21.37
N ARG A 291 -4.75 -2.92 20.36
CA ARG A 291 -5.58 -4.13 20.38
C ARG A 291 -4.79 -5.41 20.18
N PHE A 292 -3.60 -5.31 19.60
CA PHE A 292 -2.74 -6.44 19.25
C PHE A 292 -1.35 -6.26 19.84
N ILE A 293 -0.66 -7.35 20.11
CA ILE A 293 0.79 -7.33 20.19
C ILE A 293 1.31 -7.13 18.78
N ARG A 294 2.10 -6.06 18.55
CA ARG A 294 2.61 -5.71 17.22
C ARG A 294 3.80 -6.56 16.83
N GLU A 295 3.92 -6.86 15.55
CA GLU A 295 5.10 -7.49 14.94
C GLU A 295 5.62 -6.68 13.75
N PRO A 296 6.33 -5.57 13.96
CA PRO A 296 6.80 -4.71 12.86
C PRO A 296 8.00 -5.28 12.08
N GLY A 297 8.50 -6.44 12.45
CA GLY A 297 9.70 -7.05 11.84
C GLY A 297 9.52 -7.64 10.44
N HIS A 298 8.34 -7.53 9.82
CA HIS A 298 8.07 -8.10 8.49
C HIS A 298 8.90 -7.44 7.38
N ILE A 299 9.23 -6.16 7.53
CA ILE A 299 10.01 -5.42 6.52
C ILE A 299 11.45 -5.93 6.49
N GLU A 300 12.09 -6.07 7.65
CA GLU A 300 13.43 -6.66 7.75
C GLU A 300 13.44 -8.12 7.30
N TYR A 301 12.44 -8.90 7.73
CA TYR A 301 12.32 -10.32 7.34
C TYR A 301 12.24 -10.51 5.83
N ALA A 302 11.57 -9.62 5.11
CA ALA A 302 11.41 -9.68 3.66
C ALA A 302 12.74 -9.58 2.89
N THR A 303 13.82 -9.06 3.52
CA THR A 303 15.17 -9.05 2.91
C THR A 303 15.68 -10.44 2.59
N LYS A 304 15.26 -11.47 3.34
CA LYS A 304 15.64 -12.87 3.11
C LYS A 304 15.21 -13.39 1.73
N PHE A 305 14.20 -12.76 1.13
CA PHE A 305 13.70 -13.09 -0.19
C PHE A 305 14.29 -12.22 -1.31
N GLY A 306 15.21 -11.32 -0.98
CA GLY A 306 15.79 -10.39 -1.95
C GLY A 306 14.79 -9.36 -2.52
N LEU A 307 13.79 -8.95 -1.71
CA LEU A 307 12.77 -7.97 -2.12
C LEU A 307 13.27 -6.52 -2.01
N GLY A 308 14.43 -6.28 -1.40
CA GLY A 308 15.00 -4.95 -1.26
C GLY A 308 15.95 -4.81 -0.08
N VAL A 309 16.21 -3.56 0.32
CA VAL A 309 17.23 -3.17 1.29
C VAL A 309 16.59 -2.57 2.54
N PHE A 310 16.91 -3.13 3.72
CA PHE A 310 16.45 -2.62 5.02
C PHE A 310 17.48 -1.72 5.70
N ASP A 311 18.76 -1.93 5.44
CA ASP A 311 19.86 -1.15 6.02
C ASP A 311 19.78 0.33 5.59
N GLN A 312 19.47 1.20 6.55
CA GLN A 312 19.29 2.64 6.32
C GLN A 312 20.52 3.30 5.67
N SER A 313 21.73 2.82 5.96
CA SER A 313 22.96 3.37 5.38
C SER A 313 23.09 3.14 3.88
N LYS A 314 22.36 2.17 3.35
CA LYS A 314 22.32 1.80 1.92
C LYS A 314 21.13 2.39 1.17
N ILE A 315 20.15 2.96 1.88
CA ILE A 315 18.97 3.56 1.28
C ILE A 315 19.28 5.01 0.89
N LYS A 316 19.13 5.33 -0.40
CA LYS A 316 19.29 6.69 -0.91
C LYS A 316 17.92 7.33 -1.11
N VAL A 317 17.58 8.29 -0.28
CA VAL A 317 16.37 9.11 -0.42
C VAL A 317 16.73 10.45 -1.04
N LYS A 318 15.99 10.85 -2.06
CA LYS A 318 16.05 12.22 -2.63
C LYS A 318 14.71 12.91 -2.36
N ASP A 319 14.78 14.02 -1.65
CA ASP A 319 13.63 14.88 -1.35
C ASP A 319 13.50 15.97 -2.40
N ILE A 320 12.26 16.24 -2.82
CA ILE A 320 11.88 17.30 -3.76
C ILE A 320 10.76 18.08 -3.09
N LYS A 321 10.88 19.39 -3.02
CA LYS A 321 9.84 20.31 -2.55
C LYS A 321 9.34 21.15 -3.72
N LEU A 322 7.98 21.16 -3.89
CA LEU A 322 7.25 21.95 -4.88
C LEU A 322 6.48 23.11 -4.24
#